data_6763d41e5a4bb0f6177405b83d92f3e3
#
_entry.id   6763d41e5a4bb0f6177405b83d92f3e3
#
_cell.length_a   1.000
_cell.length_b   1.000
_cell.length_c   1.000
_cell.angle_alpha   90.00
_cell.angle_beta   90.00
_cell.angle_gamma   90.00
#
_symmetry.space_group_name_H-M   'P 1'
#
loop_
_entity.id
_entity.type
_entity.pdbx_description
1 polymer ?
#
loop_
_entity_poly.entity_id
_entity_poly.type
_entity_poly.pdbx_seq_one_letter_code
_entity_poly.pdbx_strand_id
1 'polypeptide(L)'
;MRILIYGAGVIGSLYAALFAEAGYDTSIYARGKRLEFLKKNGLLYKKKQNIKRAETTILGELPDNDIYDFVLLTVRENQLYEALTELKNNKSSTIVTMVNSLDGYKKWEDIVGTGRILPAFPGAGGSINDDGILDASLTPRIIQPTTFAEIAGNKSERTKQFSEILRHAHIPYQKVADMHMWQLCHLAMVVPIADAYYEADCPERAGKDWKTMKKTAKRLKRNFSFLRKQAGCHLVK
;
A
#
# COMPACT_ATOMS: atom_id res chain seq x y z
N MET A 1 -14.89 -5.94 13.69
CA MET A 1 -13.47 -5.54 13.63
C MET A 1 -13.41 -4.10 13.21
N ARG A 2 -12.56 -3.34 13.90
CA ARG A 2 -12.32 -1.92 13.66
C ARG A 2 -11.04 -1.75 12.83
N ILE A 3 -11.13 -1.05 11.72
CA ILE A 3 -10.01 -0.84 10.79
C ILE A 3 -9.79 0.66 10.62
N LEU A 4 -8.57 1.11 10.87
CA LEU A 4 -8.15 2.47 10.57
C LEU A 4 -7.39 2.51 9.26
N ILE A 5 -7.78 3.38 8.36
CA ILE A 5 -6.98 3.75 7.19
C ILE A 5 -6.27 5.06 7.52
N TYR A 6 -4.97 4.99 7.73
CA TYR A 6 -4.12 6.16 7.95
C TYR A 6 -3.58 6.66 6.61
N GLY A 7 -4.20 7.73 6.10
CA GLY A 7 -3.91 8.33 4.81
C GLY A 7 -5.03 8.15 3.79
N ALA A 8 -5.68 9.26 3.43
CA ALA A 8 -6.84 9.28 2.52
C ALA A 8 -6.46 9.57 1.05
N GLY A 9 -5.30 9.04 0.61
CA GLY A 9 -4.90 9.03 -0.80
C GLY A 9 -5.68 8.00 -1.61
N VAL A 10 -5.26 7.74 -2.85
CA VAL A 10 -5.92 6.79 -3.76
C VAL A 10 -6.04 5.40 -3.13
N ILE A 11 -4.93 4.85 -2.66
CA ILE A 11 -4.87 3.50 -2.07
C ILE A 11 -5.72 3.44 -0.80
N GLY A 12 -5.49 4.34 0.17
CA GLY A 12 -6.24 4.33 1.42
C GLY A 12 -7.74 4.52 1.20
N SER A 13 -8.14 5.43 0.32
CA SER A 13 -9.55 5.65 0.00
C SER A 13 -10.21 4.41 -0.63
N LEU A 14 -9.49 3.68 -1.51
CA LEU A 14 -10.02 2.46 -2.10
C LEU A 14 -10.22 1.36 -1.06
N TYR A 15 -9.19 1.09 -0.22
CA TYR A 15 -9.30 0.07 0.82
C TYR A 15 -10.36 0.43 1.86
N ALA A 16 -10.49 1.72 2.24
CA ALA A 16 -11.56 2.18 3.13
C ALA A 16 -12.95 1.89 2.54
N ALA A 17 -13.17 2.22 1.28
CA ALA A 17 -14.45 1.96 0.61
C ALA A 17 -14.77 0.46 0.54
N LEU A 18 -13.79 -0.38 0.21
CA LEU A 18 -13.99 -1.84 0.10
C LEU A 18 -14.23 -2.50 1.47
N PHE A 19 -13.54 -2.07 2.53
CA PHE A 19 -13.79 -2.58 3.88
C PHE A 19 -15.14 -2.14 4.42
N ALA A 20 -15.53 -0.88 4.19
CA ALA A 20 -16.87 -0.40 4.55
C ALA A 20 -17.97 -1.16 3.80
N GLU A 21 -17.80 -1.43 2.48
CA GLU A 21 -18.72 -2.27 1.71
C GLU A 21 -18.83 -3.71 2.23
N ALA A 22 -17.73 -4.24 2.80
CA ALA A 22 -17.71 -5.55 3.43
C ALA A 22 -18.27 -5.55 4.88
N GLY A 23 -18.75 -4.40 5.37
CA GLY A 23 -19.39 -4.27 6.69
C GLY A 23 -18.41 -4.14 7.86
N TYR A 24 -17.14 -3.81 7.62
CA TYR A 24 -16.20 -3.50 8.68
C TYR A 24 -16.40 -2.08 9.22
N ASP A 25 -16.25 -1.90 10.54
CA ASP A 25 -16.14 -0.57 11.16
C ASP A 25 -14.85 0.12 10.70
N THR A 26 -14.99 0.99 9.72
CA THR A 26 -13.87 1.58 8.99
C THR A 26 -13.78 3.07 9.26
N SER A 27 -12.65 3.48 9.83
CA SER A 27 -12.28 4.88 10.01
C SER A 27 -11.20 5.28 9.00
N ILE A 28 -11.25 6.52 8.52
CA ILE A 28 -10.23 7.07 7.62
C ILE A 28 -9.66 8.37 8.20
N TYR A 29 -8.36 8.38 8.44
CA TYR A 29 -7.64 9.53 8.93
C TYR A 29 -7.06 10.34 7.77
N ALA A 30 -7.33 11.63 7.78
CA ALA A 30 -6.89 12.56 6.75
C ALA A 30 -6.49 13.92 7.35
N ARG A 31 -5.73 14.70 6.58
CA ARG A 31 -5.28 16.04 6.94
C ARG A 31 -5.57 17.05 5.83
N GLY A 32 -5.55 18.36 6.19
CA GLY A 32 -5.64 19.49 5.26
C GLY A 32 -6.86 19.42 4.33
N LYS A 33 -6.69 19.84 3.10
CA LYS A 33 -7.77 19.92 2.09
C LYS A 33 -8.54 18.60 1.90
N ARG A 34 -7.85 17.45 2.02
CA ARG A 34 -8.51 16.14 1.87
C ARG A 34 -9.45 15.87 3.05
N LEU A 35 -9.07 16.24 4.26
CA LEU A 35 -9.92 16.12 5.44
C LEU A 35 -11.18 17.00 5.31
N GLU A 36 -11.01 18.27 4.90
CA GLU A 36 -12.13 19.21 4.68
C GLU A 36 -13.13 18.64 3.66
N PHE A 37 -12.62 18.14 2.55
CA PHE A 37 -13.45 17.49 1.53
C PHE A 37 -14.22 16.30 2.10
N LEU A 38 -13.53 15.39 2.80
CA LEU A 38 -14.15 14.18 3.36
C LEU A 38 -15.19 14.51 4.44
N LYS A 39 -14.93 15.49 5.30
CA LYS A 39 -15.91 15.94 6.31
C LYS A 39 -17.20 16.48 5.66
N LYS A 40 -17.06 17.20 4.54
CA LYS A 40 -18.20 17.78 3.83
C LYS A 40 -18.99 16.78 3.00
N ASN A 41 -18.29 15.92 2.24
CA ASN A 41 -18.89 15.09 1.19
C ASN A 41 -18.90 13.60 1.54
N GLY A 42 -18.12 13.16 2.53
CA GLY A 42 -17.82 11.76 2.77
C GLY A 42 -16.81 11.21 1.76
N LEU A 43 -16.53 9.92 1.85
CA LEU A 43 -15.68 9.22 0.90
C LEU A 43 -16.47 8.82 -0.33
N LEU A 44 -16.34 9.60 -1.41
CA LEU A 44 -16.98 9.35 -2.69
C LEU A 44 -16.06 8.52 -3.60
N TYR A 45 -16.60 7.49 -4.23
CA TYR A 45 -15.87 6.62 -5.15
C TYR A 45 -16.75 6.13 -6.30
N LYS A 46 -16.09 5.88 -7.46
CA LYS A 46 -16.76 5.26 -8.60
C LYS A 46 -16.89 3.76 -8.41
N LYS A 47 -18.10 3.25 -8.62
CA LYS A 47 -18.39 1.82 -8.75
C LYS A 47 -19.15 1.57 -10.05
N LYS A 48 -18.45 1.03 -11.05
CA LYS A 48 -18.93 1.00 -12.44
C LYS A 48 -19.20 2.42 -12.94
N GLN A 49 -20.44 2.73 -13.35
CA GLN A 49 -20.85 4.05 -13.84
C GLN A 49 -21.45 4.96 -12.76
N ASN A 50 -21.56 4.48 -11.51
CA ASN A 50 -22.21 5.21 -10.43
C ASN A 50 -21.18 5.75 -9.44
N ILE A 51 -21.44 6.93 -8.88
CA ILE A 51 -20.74 7.45 -7.72
C ILE A 51 -21.46 6.95 -6.47
N LYS A 52 -20.69 6.35 -5.57
CA LYS A 52 -21.15 5.89 -4.26
C LYS A 52 -20.45 6.64 -3.15
N ARG A 53 -21.06 6.66 -1.99
CA ARG A 53 -20.48 7.13 -0.74
C ARG A 53 -20.22 5.93 0.16
N ALA A 54 -18.97 5.80 0.66
CA ALA A 54 -18.62 4.76 1.62
C ALA A 54 -19.05 5.15 3.03
N GLU A 55 -19.57 4.20 3.79
CA GLU A 55 -19.92 4.34 5.21
C GLU A 55 -18.64 4.26 6.05
N THR A 56 -17.99 5.42 6.24
CA THR A 56 -16.71 5.52 6.96
C THR A 56 -16.74 6.65 7.97
N THR A 57 -16.10 6.46 9.12
CA THR A 57 -15.84 7.51 10.09
C THR A 57 -14.65 8.36 9.64
N ILE A 58 -14.82 9.67 9.52
CA ILE A 58 -13.76 10.60 9.09
C ILE A 58 -13.08 11.21 10.30
N LEU A 59 -11.76 10.98 10.40
CA LEU A 59 -10.94 11.44 11.50
C LEU A 59 -9.96 12.52 11.04
N GLY A 60 -9.87 13.61 11.81
CA GLY A 60 -8.84 14.66 11.66
C GLY A 60 -7.76 14.58 12.73
N GLU A 61 -8.03 13.82 13.79
CA GLU A 61 -7.13 13.56 14.90
C GLU A 61 -7.17 12.07 15.23
N LEU A 62 -6.10 11.55 15.78
CA LEU A 62 -5.99 10.15 16.19
C LEU A 62 -5.62 10.09 17.67
N PRO A 63 -6.60 9.94 18.58
CA PRO A 63 -6.33 9.79 20.01
C PRO A 63 -5.53 8.49 20.30
N ASP A 64 -4.61 8.55 21.27
CA ASP A 64 -3.76 7.42 21.65
C ASP A 64 -4.56 6.18 22.13
N ASN A 65 -5.72 6.41 22.73
CA ASN A 65 -6.60 5.38 23.28
C ASN A 65 -7.69 4.90 22.30
N ASP A 66 -7.72 5.42 21.08
CA ASP A 66 -8.60 4.90 20.03
C ASP A 66 -7.95 3.71 19.33
N ILE A 67 -8.35 2.49 19.75
CA ILE A 67 -7.70 1.24 19.39
C ILE A 67 -8.41 0.59 18.21
N TYR A 68 -7.63 0.16 17.23
CA TYR A 68 -8.07 -0.57 16.04
C TYR A 68 -7.44 -1.96 15.99
N ASP A 69 -8.15 -2.92 15.43
CA ASP A 69 -7.61 -4.27 15.18
C ASP A 69 -6.49 -4.21 14.14
N PHE A 70 -6.67 -3.37 13.11
CA PHE A 70 -5.67 -3.09 12.08
C PHE A 70 -5.62 -1.61 11.73
N VAL A 71 -4.40 -1.07 11.63
CA VAL A 71 -4.12 0.26 11.07
C VAL A 71 -3.43 0.06 9.72
N LEU A 72 -4.07 0.42 8.61
CA LEU A 72 -3.44 0.41 7.29
C LEU A 72 -2.78 1.76 7.05
N LEU A 73 -1.45 1.77 7.04
CA LEU A 73 -0.65 2.96 6.79
C LEU A 73 -0.40 3.11 5.28
N THR A 74 -1.13 4.03 4.65
CA THR A 74 -1.18 4.23 3.20
C THR A 74 -0.68 5.60 2.78
N VAL A 75 0.41 6.04 3.39
CA VAL A 75 1.08 7.31 3.09
C VAL A 75 2.20 7.12 2.07
N ARG A 76 2.72 8.22 1.53
CA ARG A 76 3.92 8.20 0.70
C ARG A 76 5.15 7.95 1.57
N GLU A 77 6.21 7.42 0.97
CA GLU A 77 7.47 7.07 1.66
C GLU A 77 8.04 8.27 2.44
N ASN A 78 8.05 9.46 1.86
CA ASN A 78 8.54 10.68 2.51
C ASN A 78 7.70 11.16 3.71
N GLN A 79 6.52 10.60 3.94
CA GLN A 79 5.63 10.87 5.08
C GLN A 79 5.64 9.75 6.13
N LEU A 80 6.32 8.65 5.83
CA LEU A 80 6.27 7.43 6.63
C LEU A 80 6.73 7.64 8.07
N TYR A 81 7.89 8.26 8.25
CA TYR A 81 8.48 8.45 9.59
C TYR A 81 7.67 9.37 10.48
N GLU A 82 7.07 10.42 9.91
CA GLU A 82 6.14 11.30 10.61
C GLU A 82 4.89 10.52 11.06
N ALA A 83 4.32 9.72 10.16
CA ALA A 83 3.13 8.92 10.46
C ALA A 83 3.41 7.83 11.50
N LEU A 84 4.57 7.17 11.46
CA LEU A 84 4.97 6.21 12.48
C LEU A 84 5.18 6.88 13.85
N THR A 85 5.72 8.10 13.87
CA THR A 85 5.90 8.88 15.11
C THR A 85 4.55 9.25 15.73
N GLU A 86 3.55 9.61 14.93
CA GLU A 86 2.20 9.87 15.39
C GLU A 86 1.50 8.59 15.91
N LEU A 87 1.76 7.45 15.26
CA LEU A 87 1.22 6.15 15.67
C LEU A 87 1.97 5.52 16.87
N LYS A 88 3.09 6.11 17.32
CA LYS A 88 3.93 5.57 18.39
C LYS A 88 3.12 5.32 19.68
N ASN A 89 2.33 6.29 20.09
CA ASN A 89 1.57 6.22 21.34
C ASN A 89 0.23 5.51 21.17
N ASN A 90 -0.30 5.40 19.96
CA ASN A 90 -1.54 4.68 19.70
C ASN A 90 -1.36 3.20 20.01
N LYS A 91 -2.29 2.61 20.75
CA LYS A 91 -2.18 1.24 21.30
C LYS A 91 -2.66 0.14 20.34
N SER A 92 -3.02 0.45 19.10
CA SER A 92 -3.35 -0.56 18.09
C SER A 92 -2.19 -1.50 17.86
N SER A 93 -2.43 -2.81 17.92
CA SER A 93 -1.36 -3.82 17.93
C SER A 93 -0.74 -4.10 16.56
N THR A 94 -1.45 -3.82 15.47
CA THR A 94 -1.01 -4.15 14.11
C THR A 94 -1.08 -2.94 13.18
N ILE A 95 0.08 -2.54 12.66
CA ILE A 95 0.23 -1.49 11.65
C ILE A 95 0.65 -2.16 10.33
N VAL A 96 -0.28 -2.23 9.39
CA VAL A 96 -0.04 -2.77 8.04
C VAL A 96 0.57 -1.66 7.19
N THR A 97 1.87 -1.71 6.93
CA THR A 97 2.58 -0.67 6.18
C THR A 97 2.50 -0.93 4.69
N MET A 98 1.62 -0.20 3.99
CA MET A 98 1.49 -0.27 2.52
C MET A 98 2.39 0.76 1.83
N VAL A 99 3.64 0.82 2.23
CA VAL A 99 4.62 1.80 1.77
C VAL A 99 5.76 1.08 1.06
N ASN A 100 6.16 1.60 -0.08
CA ASN A 100 7.30 1.10 -0.83
C ASN A 100 8.57 1.81 -0.34
N SER A 101 9.49 1.08 0.26
CA SER A 101 10.76 1.63 0.78
C SER A 101 11.90 0.66 0.58
N LEU A 102 13.11 1.21 0.46
CA LEU A 102 14.37 0.45 0.47
C LEU A 102 14.86 0.17 1.90
N ASP A 103 14.31 0.86 2.90
CA ASP A 103 14.68 0.69 4.29
C ASP A 103 14.22 -0.66 4.85
N GLY A 104 15.03 -1.23 5.73
CA GLY A 104 14.61 -2.37 6.54
C GLY A 104 13.63 -1.97 7.63
N TYR A 105 12.73 -2.89 8.00
CA TYR A 105 11.64 -2.63 8.95
C TYR A 105 12.09 -2.36 10.39
N LYS A 106 13.33 -2.68 10.75
CA LYS A 106 13.89 -2.44 12.08
C LYS A 106 13.73 -0.99 12.53
N LYS A 107 14.03 -0.03 11.65
CA LYS A 107 13.88 1.40 11.96
C LYS A 107 12.42 1.78 12.28
N TRP A 108 11.45 1.13 11.64
CA TRP A 108 10.04 1.37 11.87
C TRP A 108 9.59 0.79 13.20
N GLU A 109 10.04 -0.43 13.51
CA GLU A 109 9.79 -1.07 14.82
C GLU A 109 10.44 -0.31 15.97
N ASP A 110 11.60 0.30 15.78
CA ASP A 110 12.25 1.14 16.79
C ASP A 110 11.40 2.38 17.18
N ILE A 111 10.53 2.84 16.27
CA ILE A 111 9.61 3.95 16.53
C ILE A 111 8.32 3.47 17.19
N VAL A 112 7.64 2.50 16.62
CA VAL A 112 6.30 2.11 17.05
C VAL A 112 6.27 0.93 18.01
N GLY A 113 7.39 0.26 18.23
CA GLY A 113 7.54 -0.95 19.05
C GLY A 113 7.63 -2.22 18.22
N THR A 114 8.46 -3.14 18.69
CA THR A 114 8.71 -4.44 18.05
C THR A 114 7.42 -5.26 17.93
N GLY A 115 7.25 -5.90 16.80
CA GLY A 115 6.12 -6.79 16.52
C GLY A 115 4.83 -6.09 16.09
N ARG A 116 4.79 -4.75 16.02
CA ARG A 116 3.60 -4.02 15.57
C ARG A 116 3.51 -3.88 14.05
N ILE A 117 4.63 -3.93 13.35
CA ILE A 117 4.67 -3.76 11.88
C ILE A 117 4.29 -5.06 11.18
N LEU A 118 3.36 -4.99 10.27
CA LEU A 118 3.05 -6.01 9.26
C LEU A 118 3.30 -5.40 7.88
N PRO A 119 4.46 -5.67 7.26
CA PRO A 119 4.77 -5.09 5.96
C PRO A 119 3.87 -5.65 4.87
N ALA A 120 3.40 -4.75 4.01
CA ALA A 120 2.50 -5.06 2.91
C ALA A 120 2.78 -4.18 1.68
N PHE A 121 2.17 -4.54 0.57
CA PHE A 121 2.14 -3.75 -0.66
C PHE A 121 0.73 -3.82 -1.27
N PRO A 122 0.14 -2.68 -1.69
CA PRO A 122 -1.20 -2.66 -2.21
C PRO A 122 -1.26 -3.19 -3.65
N GLY A 123 -2.27 -4.00 -3.93
CA GLY A 123 -2.61 -4.42 -5.29
C GLY A 123 -3.71 -3.55 -5.89
N ALA A 124 -3.42 -2.28 -6.12
CA ALA A 124 -4.42 -1.31 -6.56
C ALA A 124 -3.79 -0.10 -7.23
N GLY A 125 -4.57 0.60 -8.05
CA GLY A 125 -4.20 1.85 -8.69
C GLY A 125 -5.40 2.69 -9.08
N GLY A 126 -5.16 3.95 -9.42
CA GLY A 126 -6.21 4.88 -9.81
C GLY A 126 -5.84 6.34 -9.56
N SER A 127 -6.85 7.18 -9.48
CA SER A 127 -6.72 8.62 -9.23
C SER A 127 -7.88 9.15 -8.37
N ILE A 128 -7.68 10.32 -7.82
CA ILE A 128 -8.75 11.15 -7.26
C ILE A 128 -8.86 12.35 -8.18
N ASN A 129 -10.05 12.57 -8.75
CA ASN A 129 -10.27 13.69 -9.66
C ASN A 129 -10.38 15.04 -8.93
N ASP A 130 -10.52 16.13 -9.67
CA ASP A 130 -10.61 17.49 -9.10
C ASP A 130 -11.86 17.70 -8.22
N ASP A 131 -12.93 16.93 -8.46
CA ASP A 131 -14.13 16.90 -7.63
C ASP A 131 -13.95 16.04 -6.37
N GLY A 132 -12.74 15.53 -6.08
CA GLY A 132 -12.43 14.71 -4.93
C GLY A 132 -12.97 13.28 -4.97
N ILE A 133 -13.51 12.84 -6.11
CA ILE A 133 -14.09 11.51 -6.30
C ILE A 133 -12.98 10.52 -6.65
N LEU A 134 -12.94 9.40 -5.94
CA LEU A 134 -12.02 8.31 -6.21
C LEU A 134 -12.43 7.52 -7.46
N ASP A 135 -11.51 7.38 -8.39
CA ASP A 135 -11.58 6.47 -9.54
C ASP A 135 -10.41 5.51 -9.47
N ALA A 136 -10.61 4.38 -8.83
CA ALA A 136 -9.56 3.40 -8.56
C ALA A 136 -10.10 1.98 -8.62
N SER A 137 -9.20 1.04 -8.90
CA SER A 137 -9.54 -0.37 -8.99
C SER A 137 -8.43 -1.25 -8.40
N LEU A 138 -8.82 -2.46 -8.00
CA LEU A 138 -7.87 -3.50 -7.62
C LEU A 138 -7.17 -4.04 -8.86
N THR A 139 -5.88 -4.29 -8.72
CA THR A 139 -5.12 -4.98 -9.76
C THR A 139 -5.49 -6.48 -9.77
N PRO A 140 -5.65 -7.09 -10.94
CA PRO A 140 -5.92 -8.53 -11.03
C PRO A 140 -4.89 -9.36 -10.26
N ARG A 141 -5.35 -10.46 -9.65
CA ARG A 141 -4.50 -11.34 -8.82
C ARG A 141 -3.26 -11.84 -9.55
N ILE A 142 -3.36 -12.10 -10.83
CA ILE A 142 -2.26 -12.60 -11.67
C ILE A 142 -1.19 -11.53 -11.95
N ILE A 143 -1.55 -10.24 -11.82
CA ILE A 143 -0.63 -9.14 -12.10
C ILE A 143 0.02 -8.67 -10.80
N GLN A 144 -0.78 -8.18 -9.86
CA GLN A 144 -0.29 -7.60 -8.61
C GLN A 144 -1.37 -7.64 -7.52
N PRO A 145 -1.48 -8.72 -6.75
CA PRO A 145 -2.38 -8.76 -5.59
C PRO A 145 -1.80 -7.97 -4.42
N THR A 146 -2.63 -7.66 -3.42
CA THR A 146 -2.15 -7.18 -2.12
C THR A 146 -1.18 -8.20 -1.54
N THR A 147 0.07 -7.82 -1.36
CA THR A 147 1.13 -8.72 -0.92
C THR A 147 1.57 -8.37 0.50
N PHE A 148 1.75 -9.34 1.38
CA PHE A 148 2.20 -9.11 2.75
C PHE A 148 2.86 -10.34 3.36
N ALA A 149 3.65 -10.12 4.41
CA ALA A 149 4.25 -11.17 5.23
C ALA A 149 4.59 -10.67 6.64
N GLU A 150 4.77 -11.57 7.59
CA GLU A 150 5.49 -11.26 8.82
C GLU A 150 6.95 -10.92 8.54
N ILE A 151 7.53 -10.04 9.34
CA ILE A 151 8.97 -9.69 9.23
C ILE A 151 9.84 -10.93 9.41
N ALA A 152 9.50 -11.81 10.36
CA ALA A 152 10.22 -13.06 10.61
C ALA A 152 9.85 -14.21 9.66
N GLY A 153 8.99 -13.98 8.65
CA GLY A 153 8.56 -15.00 7.69
C GLY A 153 7.60 -16.06 8.24
N ASN A 154 7.25 -16.01 9.51
CA ASN A 154 6.39 -17.00 10.15
C ASN A 154 4.91 -16.73 9.88
N LYS A 155 4.09 -17.80 9.96
CA LYS A 155 2.63 -17.65 9.97
C LYS A 155 2.20 -17.19 11.36
N SER A 156 1.35 -16.16 11.43
CA SER A 156 0.79 -15.64 12.68
C SER A 156 -0.72 -15.56 12.61
N GLU A 157 -1.37 -15.43 13.77
CA GLU A 157 -2.82 -15.26 13.83
C GLU A 157 -3.25 -13.95 13.14
N ARG A 158 -2.50 -12.85 13.29
CA ARG A 158 -2.83 -11.59 12.63
C ARG A 158 -2.73 -11.68 11.09
N THR A 159 -1.77 -12.45 10.53
CA THR A 159 -1.71 -12.67 9.07
C THR A 159 -2.86 -13.53 8.56
N LYS A 160 -3.38 -14.44 9.38
CA LYS A 160 -4.59 -15.20 9.08
C LYS A 160 -5.82 -14.29 9.09
N GLN A 161 -6.01 -13.52 10.16
CA GLN A 161 -7.09 -12.54 10.29
C GLN A 161 -7.07 -11.51 9.14
N PHE A 162 -5.90 -10.96 8.81
CA PHE A 162 -5.78 -10.02 7.70
C PHE A 162 -6.13 -10.66 6.35
N SER A 163 -5.74 -11.92 6.13
CA SER A 163 -6.16 -12.70 4.95
C SER A 163 -7.68 -12.86 4.87
N GLU A 164 -8.35 -13.10 6.00
CA GLU A 164 -9.81 -13.24 6.08
C GLU A 164 -10.51 -11.92 5.79
N ILE A 165 -9.99 -10.80 6.31
CA ILE A 165 -10.49 -9.45 6.02
C ILE A 165 -10.40 -9.17 4.52
N LEU A 166 -9.24 -9.38 3.90
CA LEU A 166 -9.03 -9.15 2.48
C LEU A 166 -9.94 -10.05 1.62
N ARG A 167 -10.10 -11.32 1.99
CA ARG A 167 -10.97 -12.26 1.29
C ARG A 167 -12.45 -11.83 1.39
N HIS A 168 -12.91 -11.42 2.57
CA HIS A 168 -14.28 -10.97 2.79
C HIS A 168 -14.57 -9.68 2.02
N ALA A 169 -13.61 -8.76 1.94
CA ALA A 169 -13.70 -7.55 1.13
C ALA A 169 -13.44 -7.76 -0.38
N HIS A 170 -13.32 -9.02 -0.83
CA HIS A 170 -13.01 -9.39 -2.22
C HIS A 170 -11.73 -8.76 -2.77
N ILE A 171 -10.75 -8.49 -1.90
CA ILE A 171 -9.45 -7.94 -2.28
C ILE A 171 -8.48 -9.09 -2.59
N PRO A 172 -7.97 -9.22 -3.83
CA PRO A 172 -6.97 -10.23 -4.16
C PRO A 172 -5.72 -10.06 -3.31
N TYR A 173 -5.23 -11.15 -2.74
CA TYR A 173 -4.03 -11.12 -1.91
C TYR A 173 -3.12 -12.33 -2.12
N GLN A 174 -1.87 -12.16 -1.70
CA GLN A 174 -0.90 -13.25 -1.56
C GLN A 174 -0.03 -13.03 -0.31
N LYS A 175 0.47 -14.13 0.25
CA LYS A 175 1.49 -14.13 1.30
C LYS A 175 2.82 -14.57 0.69
N VAL A 176 3.90 -13.90 1.07
CA VAL A 176 5.26 -14.23 0.66
C VAL A 176 6.09 -14.64 1.86
N ALA A 177 7.23 -15.28 1.64
CA ALA A 177 8.11 -15.69 2.73
C ALA A 177 8.92 -14.51 3.30
N ASP A 178 9.34 -13.60 2.44
CA ASP A 178 10.16 -12.43 2.78
C ASP A 178 9.62 -11.21 2.05
N MET A 179 8.95 -10.33 2.81
CA MET A 179 8.37 -9.12 2.24
C MET A 179 9.41 -8.09 1.85
N HIS A 180 10.54 -8.01 2.57
CA HIS A 180 11.60 -7.07 2.25
C HIS A 180 12.25 -7.43 0.90
N MET A 181 12.62 -8.68 0.72
CA MET A 181 13.17 -9.16 -0.56
C MET A 181 12.15 -8.98 -1.70
N TRP A 182 10.87 -9.25 -1.43
CA TRP A 182 9.82 -9.03 -2.41
C TRP A 182 9.72 -7.55 -2.84
N GLN A 183 9.77 -6.61 -1.87
CA GLN A 183 9.74 -5.16 -2.16
C GLN A 183 10.98 -4.73 -2.95
N LEU A 184 12.16 -5.21 -2.59
CA LEU A 184 13.39 -4.94 -3.36
C LEU A 184 13.29 -5.41 -4.80
N CYS A 185 12.79 -6.64 -5.02
CA CYS A 185 12.55 -7.17 -6.37
C CYS A 185 11.52 -6.33 -7.14
N HIS A 186 10.44 -5.91 -6.47
CA HIS A 186 9.43 -5.05 -7.06
C HIS A 186 10.01 -3.70 -7.47
N LEU A 187 10.77 -3.03 -6.60
CA LEU A 187 11.45 -1.77 -6.91
C LEU A 187 12.49 -1.93 -8.04
N ALA A 188 13.26 -3.02 -8.02
CA ALA A 188 14.22 -3.32 -9.07
C ALA A 188 13.56 -3.43 -10.46
N MET A 189 12.28 -3.84 -10.49
CA MET A 189 11.47 -3.92 -11.71
C MET A 189 10.80 -2.59 -12.06
N VAL A 190 10.13 -1.98 -11.10
CA VAL A 190 9.25 -0.81 -11.36
C VAL A 190 10.05 0.46 -11.66
N VAL A 191 11.17 0.69 -10.96
CA VAL A 191 11.97 1.91 -11.15
C VAL A 191 12.48 2.06 -12.60
N PRO A 192 13.11 1.06 -13.24
CA PRO A 192 13.49 1.19 -14.66
C PRO A 192 12.32 1.38 -15.63
N ILE A 193 11.14 0.84 -15.30
CA ILE A 193 9.93 1.03 -16.10
C ILE A 193 9.43 2.47 -15.96
N ALA A 194 9.37 2.98 -14.71
CA ALA A 194 9.00 4.36 -14.45
C ALA A 194 9.95 5.34 -15.16
N ASP A 195 11.27 5.12 -15.06
CA ASP A 195 12.27 5.93 -15.79
C ASP A 195 12.00 5.95 -17.30
N ALA A 196 11.60 4.82 -17.88
CA ALA A 196 11.28 4.77 -19.31
C ALA A 196 10.09 5.66 -19.68
N TYR A 197 9.09 5.74 -18.82
CA TYR A 197 7.94 6.65 -19.01
C TYR A 197 8.34 8.11 -18.86
N TYR A 198 9.19 8.45 -17.88
CA TYR A 198 9.65 9.83 -17.65
C TYR A 198 10.62 10.32 -18.73
N GLU A 199 11.44 9.41 -19.29
CA GLU A 199 12.41 9.74 -20.35
C GLU A 199 11.79 9.77 -21.74
N ALA A 200 10.58 9.23 -21.92
CA ALA A 200 9.92 9.20 -23.21
C ALA A 200 9.22 10.54 -23.53
N ASP A 201 9.40 11.06 -24.74
CA ASP A 201 8.66 12.23 -25.22
C ASP A 201 7.13 11.98 -25.21
N CYS A 202 6.75 10.71 -25.38
CA CYS A 202 5.37 10.25 -25.31
C CYS A 202 5.30 8.96 -24.49
N PRO A 203 4.86 9.02 -23.21
CA PRO A 203 4.80 7.84 -22.35
C PRO A 203 4.04 6.64 -22.94
N GLU A 204 2.96 6.90 -23.66
CA GLU A 204 2.13 5.87 -24.32
C GLU A 204 2.89 5.09 -25.40
N ARG A 205 3.96 5.68 -25.94
CA ARG A 205 4.82 5.08 -26.95
C ARG A 205 6.12 4.49 -26.38
N ALA A 206 6.42 4.70 -25.10
CA ALA A 206 7.65 4.22 -24.46
C ALA A 206 7.92 2.73 -24.74
N GLY A 207 6.88 1.90 -24.70
CA GLY A 207 6.97 0.47 -25.00
C GLY A 207 7.16 0.11 -26.49
N LYS A 208 7.06 1.08 -27.41
CA LYS A 208 7.28 0.90 -28.86
C LYS A 208 8.63 1.40 -29.34
N ASP A 209 9.30 2.23 -28.53
CA ASP A 209 10.65 2.71 -28.84
C ASP A 209 11.70 1.67 -28.46
N TRP A 210 12.37 1.10 -29.49
CA TRP A 210 13.40 0.08 -29.32
C TRP A 210 14.57 0.54 -28.44
N LYS A 211 14.98 1.78 -28.53
CA LYS A 211 16.11 2.35 -27.78
C LYS A 211 15.77 2.39 -26.29
N THR A 212 14.59 2.91 -25.95
CA THR A 212 14.04 2.95 -24.58
C THR A 212 13.87 1.55 -24.02
N MET A 213 13.27 0.62 -24.78
CA MET A 213 13.09 -0.77 -24.36
C MET A 213 14.41 -1.47 -24.07
N LYS A 214 15.42 -1.31 -24.94
CA LYS A 214 16.77 -1.87 -24.74
C LYS A 214 17.47 -1.30 -23.51
N LYS A 215 17.33 0.01 -23.25
CA LYS A 215 17.87 0.69 -22.06
C LYS A 215 17.22 0.16 -20.79
N THR A 216 15.89 0.05 -20.78
CA THR A 216 15.11 -0.49 -19.67
C THR A 216 15.50 -1.94 -19.37
N ALA A 217 15.59 -2.80 -20.37
CA ALA A 217 16.02 -4.20 -20.21
C ALA A 217 17.43 -4.32 -19.61
N LYS A 218 18.38 -3.45 -20.01
CA LYS A 218 19.72 -3.42 -19.41
C LYS A 218 19.68 -3.01 -17.93
N ARG A 219 18.87 -2.02 -17.57
CA ARG A 219 18.69 -1.56 -16.18
C ARG A 219 18.07 -2.68 -15.32
N LEU A 220 17.01 -3.32 -15.81
CA LEU A 220 16.40 -4.49 -15.17
C LEU A 220 17.43 -5.58 -14.88
N LYS A 221 18.18 -6.01 -15.92
CA LYS A 221 19.22 -7.04 -15.78
C LYS A 221 20.26 -6.66 -14.72
N ARG A 222 20.72 -5.41 -14.71
CA ARG A 222 21.68 -4.89 -13.71
C ARG A 222 21.13 -4.97 -12.30
N ASN A 223 19.89 -4.46 -12.09
CA ASN A 223 19.26 -4.42 -10.78
C ASN A 223 19.05 -5.83 -10.20
N PHE A 224 18.52 -6.76 -11.01
CA PHE A 224 18.34 -8.16 -10.57
C PHE A 224 19.68 -8.88 -10.34
N SER A 225 20.71 -8.59 -11.13
CA SER A 225 22.05 -9.13 -10.90
C SER A 225 22.66 -8.64 -9.58
N PHE A 226 22.42 -7.38 -9.21
CA PHE A 226 22.83 -6.82 -7.93
C PHE A 226 22.11 -7.50 -6.77
N LEU A 227 20.78 -7.59 -6.80
CA LEU A 227 19.98 -8.25 -5.77
C LEU A 227 20.39 -9.71 -5.57
N ARG A 228 20.65 -10.43 -6.67
CA ARG A 228 21.13 -11.83 -6.63
C ARG A 228 22.46 -11.98 -5.88
N LYS A 229 23.39 -11.04 -6.08
CA LYS A 229 24.67 -11.02 -5.36
C LYS A 229 24.49 -10.74 -3.87
N GLN A 230 23.61 -9.78 -3.51
CA GLN A 230 23.35 -9.41 -2.12
C GLN A 230 22.62 -10.53 -1.35
N ALA A 231 21.70 -11.21 -1.98
CA ALA A 231 20.89 -12.24 -1.33
C ALA A 231 21.67 -13.56 -1.12
N GLY A 232 22.89 -13.73 -1.65
CA GLY A 232 23.59 -15.01 -1.65
C GLY A 232 22.76 -16.13 -2.30
N CYS A 233 21.70 -15.78 -3.02
CA CYS A 233 20.67 -16.68 -3.44
C CYS A 233 20.92 -17.09 -4.90
N HIS A 234 21.06 -18.39 -5.13
CA HIS A 234 20.87 -19.01 -6.43
C HIS A 234 19.37 -18.93 -6.79
N LEU A 235 18.88 -17.71 -7.09
CA LEU A 235 17.59 -17.57 -7.73
C LEU A 235 17.69 -18.29 -9.08
N VAL A 236 16.94 -19.37 -9.14
CA VAL A 236 16.68 -20.31 -10.25
C VAL A 236 17.09 -19.79 -11.63
N LYS A 237 17.77 -20.66 -12.37
CA LYS A 237 18.14 -20.54 -13.79
C LYS A 237 16.90 -20.32 -14.66
#